data_c5637129199f967cb7994016b7d2ed29
#
_entry.id   c5637129199f967cb7994016b7d2ed29
#
_cell.length_a   1.000
_cell.length_b   1.000
_cell.length_c   1.000
_cell.angle_alpha   90.00
_cell.angle_beta   90.00
_cell.angle_gamma   90.00
#
_symmetry.space_group_name_H-M   'P 1'
#
loop_
_entity.id
_entity.type
_entity.pdbx_description
1 polymer ?
#
loop_
_entity_poly.entity_id
_entity_poly.type
_entity_poly.pdbx_seq_one_letter_code
_entity_poly.pdbx_strand_id
1 'polypeptide(L)'
;MDTIRKADSRRGRIAFEVAGLAWLAEASDPGAAVVPMLDHGATWLEEPRLVSASPTLRAAEDFGRALAQTHAAGASHLGAPPPGFEGDGWMGEAHLSLPDRPSPAPTSSRGESWGAFYARERIAPYLGDRSFTAAERTLIEKLCERLESGVLDHGQPRLVEDAKNRHNSIGAARTHGDLWSGNVMWTPEGAILIDPAAQGGHAEEDLAALAVFGCPYYERILAAYNEASPLEDGWRERVALHQMHIIMIHCAVFGRSYVPEAMAIARRYA
;
A
#
# COMPACT_ATOMS: atom_id res chain seq x y z
N MET A 1 23.23 8.99 -19.65
CA MET A 1 22.59 8.75 -18.35
C MET A 1 22.70 7.26 -18.09
N ASP A 2 23.16 6.82 -16.93
CA ASP A 2 23.20 5.40 -16.57
C ASP A 2 21.77 4.94 -16.26
N THR A 3 21.38 3.75 -16.75
CA THR A 3 20.02 3.22 -16.63
C THR A 3 20.01 1.86 -15.95
N ILE A 4 18.85 1.46 -15.45
CA ILE A 4 18.57 0.12 -14.93
C ILE A 4 17.43 -0.45 -15.75
N ARG A 5 17.62 -1.66 -16.28
CA ARG A 5 16.54 -2.42 -16.91
C ARG A 5 16.10 -3.55 -15.99
N LYS A 6 14.83 -3.53 -15.62
CA LYS A 6 14.14 -4.61 -14.91
C LYS A 6 13.45 -5.49 -15.95
N ALA A 7 13.47 -6.81 -15.76
CA ALA A 7 12.78 -7.75 -16.64
C ALA A 7 12.04 -8.82 -15.83
N ASP A 8 10.82 -9.11 -16.24
CA ASP A 8 10.00 -10.16 -15.64
C ASP A 8 9.09 -10.78 -16.73
N SER A 9 9.12 -12.10 -16.83
CA SER A 9 8.33 -12.85 -17.82
C SER A 9 6.91 -13.21 -17.34
N ARG A 10 6.58 -12.95 -16.08
CA ARG A 10 5.23 -13.17 -15.54
C ARG A 10 4.24 -12.23 -16.22
N ARG A 11 3.15 -12.83 -16.70
CA ARG A 11 2.15 -12.09 -17.45
C ARG A 11 1.59 -10.91 -16.63
N GLY A 12 1.59 -9.73 -17.23
CA GLY A 12 1.02 -8.52 -16.64
C GLY A 12 1.88 -7.81 -15.61
N ARG A 13 2.96 -8.43 -15.08
CA ARG A 13 3.76 -7.84 -14.00
C ARG A 13 4.40 -6.50 -14.41
N ILE A 14 5.12 -6.47 -15.51
CA ILE A 14 5.73 -5.23 -16.02
C ILE A 14 4.65 -4.21 -16.40
N ALA A 15 3.57 -4.63 -17.04
CA ALA A 15 2.46 -3.73 -17.38
C ALA A 15 1.81 -3.10 -16.14
N PHE A 16 1.68 -3.86 -15.04
CA PHE A 16 1.17 -3.35 -13.78
C PHE A 16 2.11 -2.31 -13.16
N GLU A 17 3.41 -2.60 -13.09
CA GLU A 17 4.42 -1.67 -12.58
C GLU A 17 4.48 -0.38 -13.41
N VAL A 18 4.47 -0.50 -14.73
CA VAL A 18 4.42 0.63 -15.68
C VAL A 18 3.18 1.51 -15.43
N ALA A 19 2.00 0.89 -15.34
CA ALA A 19 0.77 1.62 -15.07
C ALA A 19 0.78 2.28 -13.68
N GLY A 20 1.32 1.58 -12.67
CA GLY A 20 1.48 2.10 -11.30
C GLY A 20 2.41 3.30 -11.23
N LEU A 21 3.59 3.23 -11.85
CA LEU A 21 4.54 4.33 -11.93
C LEU A 21 3.92 5.55 -12.61
N ALA A 22 3.27 5.35 -13.75
CA ALA A 22 2.60 6.42 -14.48
C ALA A 22 1.50 7.08 -13.63
N TRP A 23 0.67 6.28 -12.97
CA TRP A 23 -0.42 6.78 -12.14
C TRP A 23 0.08 7.56 -10.92
N LEU A 24 1.09 7.06 -10.22
CA LEU A 24 1.69 7.76 -9.09
C LEU A 24 2.37 9.07 -9.54
N ALA A 25 3.04 9.06 -10.71
CA ALA A 25 3.70 10.24 -11.26
C ALA A 25 2.74 11.40 -11.57
N GLU A 26 1.47 11.13 -11.92
CA GLU A 26 0.44 12.15 -12.08
C GLU A 26 0.22 13.01 -10.83
N ALA A 27 0.51 12.46 -9.65
CA ALA A 27 0.35 13.12 -8.37
C ALA A 27 1.67 13.75 -7.84
N SER A 28 2.79 13.63 -8.54
CA SER A 28 4.12 14.02 -8.03
C SER A 28 4.31 15.54 -7.79
N ASP A 29 3.40 16.35 -8.24
CA ASP A 29 3.33 17.78 -7.91
C ASP A 29 1.90 18.11 -7.45
N PRO A 30 1.68 18.31 -6.14
CA PRO A 30 2.64 18.43 -5.01
C PRO A 30 2.95 17.13 -4.25
N GLY A 31 2.63 15.95 -4.78
CA GLY A 31 2.84 14.66 -4.12
C GLY A 31 4.30 14.16 -4.16
N ALA A 32 4.49 12.93 -3.68
CA ALA A 32 5.80 12.30 -3.62
C ALA A 32 6.40 12.05 -5.01
N ALA A 33 7.69 12.34 -5.16
CA ALA A 33 8.41 12.07 -6.40
C ALA A 33 8.47 10.56 -6.67
N VAL A 34 8.32 10.20 -7.95
CA VAL A 34 8.35 8.81 -8.43
C VAL A 34 9.46 8.66 -9.46
N VAL A 35 10.15 7.53 -9.48
CA VAL A 35 11.18 7.28 -10.48
C VAL A 35 10.58 7.41 -11.90
N PRO A 36 11.18 8.20 -12.79
CA PRO A 36 10.67 8.32 -14.15
C PRO A 36 10.93 7.03 -14.94
N MET A 37 9.92 6.55 -15.62
CA MET A 37 10.07 5.48 -16.60
C MET A 37 10.60 6.05 -17.92
N LEU A 38 11.70 5.50 -18.42
CA LEU A 38 12.37 5.95 -19.67
C LEU A 38 11.85 5.22 -20.90
N ASP A 39 11.68 3.89 -20.77
CA ASP A 39 11.20 3.02 -21.84
C ASP A 39 10.66 1.71 -21.26
N HIS A 40 9.82 0.99 -21.99
CA HIS A 40 9.31 -0.30 -21.56
C HIS A 40 8.86 -1.18 -22.73
N GLY A 41 8.82 -2.49 -22.50
CA GLY A 41 8.22 -3.49 -23.35
C GLY A 41 7.27 -4.39 -22.58
N ALA A 42 6.84 -5.47 -23.19
CA ALA A 42 5.88 -6.39 -22.55
C ALA A 42 6.46 -7.10 -21.31
N THR A 43 7.79 -7.28 -21.24
CA THR A 43 8.47 -8.05 -20.19
C THR A 43 9.64 -7.29 -19.56
N TRP A 44 9.79 -6.02 -19.80
CA TRP A 44 10.86 -5.20 -19.25
C TRP A 44 10.44 -3.73 -19.15
N LEU A 45 11.06 -3.00 -18.23
CA LEU A 45 11.03 -1.55 -18.14
C LEU A 45 12.43 -1.00 -17.86
N GLU A 46 12.67 0.25 -18.20
CA GLU A 46 13.93 0.96 -18.03
C GLU A 46 13.75 2.27 -17.29
N GLU A 47 14.55 2.47 -16.26
CA GLU A 47 14.55 3.62 -15.37
C GLU A 47 15.95 4.22 -15.28
N PRO A 48 16.12 5.51 -14.93
CA PRO A 48 17.44 6.05 -14.63
C PRO A 48 18.00 5.38 -13.37
N ARG A 49 19.30 5.16 -13.35
CA ARG A 49 20.01 4.78 -12.13
C ARG A 49 20.05 5.97 -11.21
N LEU A 50 19.29 5.90 -10.12
CA LEU A 50 19.29 6.95 -9.09
C LEU A 50 20.58 6.93 -8.28
N VAL A 51 21.08 8.12 -7.92
CA VAL A 51 22.22 8.28 -7.04
C VAL A 51 21.72 8.28 -5.59
N SER A 52 22.12 7.25 -4.85
CA SER A 52 21.74 7.11 -3.44
C SER A 52 22.44 8.17 -2.56
N ALA A 53 21.71 8.71 -1.59
CA ALA A 53 22.21 9.59 -0.57
C ALA A 53 21.70 9.19 0.82
N SER A 54 22.35 9.66 1.87
CA SER A 54 21.80 9.46 3.22
C SER A 54 20.56 10.32 3.41
N PRO A 55 19.49 9.78 4.01
CA PRO A 55 18.30 10.56 4.32
C PRO A 55 18.63 11.69 5.29
N THR A 56 17.96 12.82 5.12
CA THR A 56 18.03 13.95 6.07
C THR A 56 16.68 14.13 6.76
N LEU A 57 16.70 14.79 7.92
CA LEU A 57 15.48 15.11 8.65
C LEU A 57 14.48 15.89 7.78
N ARG A 58 14.99 16.89 7.05
CA ARG A 58 14.17 17.71 6.14
C ARG A 58 13.58 16.87 5.02
N ALA A 59 14.39 16.04 4.34
CA ALA A 59 13.88 15.18 3.27
C ALA A 59 12.79 14.21 3.77
N ALA A 60 12.92 13.70 5.01
CA ALA A 60 11.92 12.85 5.63
C ALA A 60 10.60 13.61 5.91
N GLU A 61 10.67 14.84 6.41
CA GLU A 61 9.50 15.68 6.63
C GLU A 61 8.83 16.10 5.31
N ASP A 62 9.61 16.48 4.31
CA ASP A 62 9.12 16.84 2.98
C ASP A 62 8.44 15.63 2.32
N PHE A 63 9.03 14.42 2.45
CA PHE A 63 8.43 13.18 1.97
C PHE A 63 7.08 12.89 2.66
N GLY A 64 7.00 13.03 3.98
CA GLY A 64 5.73 12.81 4.71
C GLY A 64 4.60 13.72 4.21
N ARG A 65 4.88 15.01 4.01
CA ARG A 65 3.92 15.98 3.47
C ARG A 65 3.51 15.64 2.03
N ALA A 66 4.49 15.29 1.19
CA ALA A 66 4.26 14.94 -0.21
C ALA A 66 3.45 13.64 -0.34
N LEU A 67 3.73 12.62 0.50
CA LEU A 67 2.97 11.36 0.51
C LEU A 67 1.50 11.59 0.85
N ALA A 68 1.18 12.54 1.75
CA ALA A 68 -0.21 12.90 2.04
C ALA A 68 -0.94 13.45 0.80
N GLN A 69 -0.26 14.19 -0.06
CA GLN A 69 -0.83 14.70 -1.33
C GLN A 69 -1.00 13.57 -2.35
N THR A 70 -0.03 12.64 -2.44
CA THR A 70 -0.17 11.44 -3.30
C THR A 70 -1.42 10.63 -2.90
N HIS A 71 -1.62 10.37 -1.62
CA HIS A 71 -2.81 9.67 -1.13
C HIS A 71 -4.10 10.43 -1.46
N ALA A 72 -4.10 11.76 -1.30
CA ALA A 72 -5.24 12.62 -1.57
C ALA A 72 -5.60 12.75 -3.08
N ALA A 73 -4.67 12.43 -3.99
CA ALA A 73 -4.98 12.33 -5.42
C ALA A 73 -6.05 11.26 -5.70
N GLY A 74 -6.19 10.29 -4.81
CA GLY A 74 -7.31 9.38 -4.73
C GLY A 74 -7.36 8.27 -5.79
N ALA A 75 -8.24 7.33 -5.52
CA ALA A 75 -8.61 6.21 -6.37
C ALA A 75 -10.13 6.01 -6.33
N SER A 76 -10.71 5.31 -7.29
CA SER A 76 -12.16 5.16 -7.39
C SER A 76 -12.76 4.32 -6.26
N HIS A 77 -12.04 3.31 -5.77
CA HIS A 77 -12.46 2.41 -4.70
C HIS A 77 -11.26 1.66 -4.11
N LEU A 78 -11.47 0.93 -3.03
CA LEU A 78 -10.47 0.04 -2.45
C LEU A 78 -10.14 -1.10 -3.42
N GLY A 79 -8.86 -1.34 -3.68
CA GLY A 79 -8.36 -2.31 -4.65
C GLY A 79 -8.42 -1.84 -6.12
N ALA A 80 -8.86 -0.61 -6.39
CA ALA A 80 -8.88 -0.10 -7.76
C ALA A 80 -7.50 -0.20 -8.43
N PRO A 81 -7.40 -0.80 -9.63
CA PRO A 81 -6.14 -0.83 -10.37
C PRO A 81 -5.75 0.59 -10.86
N PRO A 82 -4.48 0.81 -11.24
CA PRO A 82 -4.09 1.99 -11.99
C PRO A 82 -4.91 2.14 -13.27
N PRO A 83 -5.24 3.37 -13.72
CA PRO A 83 -6.00 3.60 -14.94
C PRO A 83 -5.38 2.91 -16.16
N GLY A 84 -6.21 2.20 -16.93
CA GLY A 84 -5.77 1.48 -18.13
C GLY A 84 -5.14 0.11 -17.88
N PHE A 85 -4.97 -0.30 -16.63
CA PHE A 85 -4.60 -1.66 -16.29
C PHE A 85 -5.84 -2.51 -16.00
N GLU A 86 -5.87 -3.73 -16.52
CA GLU A 86 -6.97 -4.68 -16.33
C GLU A 86 -6.46 -5.99 -15.71
N GLY A 87 -7.25 -6.55 -14.80
CA GLY A 87 -6.95 -7.79 -14.09
C GLY A 87 -6.13 -7.56 -12.83
N ASP A 88 -5.64 -8.67 -12.28
CA ASP A 88 -4.90 -8.68 -11.03
C ASP A 88 -3.44 -8.28 -11.19
N GLY A 89 -2.88 -7.70 -10.14
CA GLY A 89 -1.50 -7.24 -10.07
C GLY A 89 -0.56 -8.19 -9.32
N TRP A 90 0.56 -7.61 -8.92
CA TRP A 90 1.62 -8.30 -8.19
C TRP A 90 2.17 -7.41 -7.08
N MET A 91 2.42 -8.01 -5.92
CA MET A 91 3.20 -7.39 -4.85
C MET A 91 4.41 -8.29 -4.55
N GLY A 92 5.59 -7.86 -4.95
CA GLY A 92 6.76 -8.73 -5.00
C GLY A 92 6.51 -9.96 -5.88
N GLU A 93 6.54 -11.17 -5.32
CA GLU A 93 6.27 -12.42 -6.01
C GLU A 93 4.83 -12.93 -5.83
N ALA A 94 4.06 -12.28 -4.98
CA ALA A 94 2.71 -12.67 -4.66
C ALA A 94 1.69 -12.03 -5.61
N HIS A 95 0.63 -12.77 -5.88
CA HIS A 95 -0.53 -12.29 -6.62
C HIS A 95 -1.28 -11.24 -5.77
N LEU A 96 -1.71 -10.14 -6.40
CA LEU A 96 -2.45 -9.06 -5.79
C LEU A 96 -3.82 -8.92 -6.46
N SER A 97 -4.88 -9.19 -5.72
CA SER A 97 -6.25 -9.00 -6.21
C SER A 97 -6.56 -7.51 -6.39
N LEU A 98 -7.06 -7.16 -7.57
CA LEU A 98 -7.45 -5.79 -7.95
C LEU A 98 -8.88 -5.83 -8.52
N PRO A 99 -9.91 -5.75 -7.67
CA PRO A 99 -11.29 -5.80 -8.11
C PRO A 99 -11.68 -4.62 -9.00
N ASP A 100 -12.41 -4.86 -10.08
CA ASP A 100 -12.87 -3.84 -11.05
C ASP A 100 -13.90 -2.87 -10.46
N ARG A 101 -14.48 -3.20 -9.31
CA ARG A 101 -15.53 -2.43 -8.65
C ARG A 101 -15.45 -2.58 -7.13
N PRO A 102 -16.04 -1.63 -6.39
CA PRO A 102 -16.10 -1.70 -4.93
C PRO A 102 -16.62 -3.03 -4.42
N SER A 103 -15.98 -3.58 -3.40
CA SER A 103 -16.49 -4.75 -2.67
C SER A 103 -17.79 -4.39 -1.97
N PRO A 104 -18.85 -5.22 -2.06
CA PRO A 104 -20.12 -4.92 -1.41
C PRO A 104 -19.94 -4.84 0.11
N ALA A 105 -20.40 -3.73 0.69
CA ALA A 105 -20.39 -3.57 2.14
C ALA A 105 -21.36 -4.57 2.79
N PRO A 106 -20.98 -5.25 3.87
CA PRO A 106 -21.92 -6.02 4.64
C PRO A 106 -22.88 -5.06 5.34
N THR A 107 -24.14 -5.05 4.94
CA THR A 107 -25.30 -4.40 5.62
C THR A 107 -25.16 -2.93 6.06
N SER A 108 -24.04 -2.26 5.91
CA SER A 108 -23.90 -0.85 6.30
C SER A 108 -24.26 0.08 5.16
N SER A 109 -25.14 1.04 5.43
CA SER A 109 -25.62 2.06 4.49
C SER A 109 -24.59 3.12 4.10
N ARG A 110 -23.31 2.96 4.43
CA ARG A 110 -22.26 3.98 4.29
C ARG A 110 -21.21 3.72 3.21
N GLY A 111 -21.47 2.83 2.26
CA GLY A 111 -20.50 2.56 1.18
C GLY A 111 -19.59 1.36 1.47
N GLU A 112 -18.42 1.32 0.83
CA GLU A 112 -17.47 0.22 0.94
C GLU A 112 -16.84 0.18 2.35
N SER A 113 -16.81 -1.01 2.98
CA SER A 113 -16.13 -1.26 4.25
C SER A 113 -14.66 -1.61 3.97
N TRP A 114 -13.74 -0.86 4.59
CA TRP A 114 -12.31 -1.18 4.51
C TRP A 114 -12.02 -2.55 5.12
N GLY A 115 -12.58 -2.86 6.27
CA GLY A 115 -12.36 -4.14 6.93
C GLY A 115 -12.83 -5.32 6.08
N ALA A 116 -14.01 -5.22 5.45
CA ALA A 116 -14.50 -6.28 4.56
C ALA A 116 -13.60 -6.46 3.33
N PHE A 117 -13.17 -5.37 2.70
CA PHE A 117 -12.20 -5.41 1.61
C PHE A 117 -10.87 -6.03 2.07
N TYR A 118 -10.33 -5.55 3.18
CA TYR A 118 -9.03 -5.98 3.70
C TYR A 118 -9.02 -7.47 4.05
N ALA A 119 -10.09 -7.97 4.67
CA ALA A 119 -10.24 -9.39 4.97
C ALA A 119 -10.26 -10.24 3.69
N ARG A 120 -11.07 -9.86 2.71
CA ARG A 120 -11.34 -10.68 1.51
C ARG A 120 -10.23 -10.60 0.47
N GLU A 121 -9.69 -9.40 0.26
CA GLU A 121 -8.76 -9.15 -0.85
C GLU A 121 -7.29 -9.09 -0.39
N ARG A 122 -7.03 -8.89 0.92
CA ARG A 122 -5.68 -8.68 1.45
C ARG A 122 -5.21 -9.76 2.44
N ILE A 123 -6.12 -10.50 3.08
CA ILE A 123 -5.77 -11.54 4.04
C ILE A 123 -6.18 -12.93 3.54
N ALA A 124 -7.45 -13.12 3.20
CA ALA A 124 -8.01 -14.42 2.82
C ALA A 124 -7.28 -15.12 1.65
N PRO A 125 -6.80 -14.43 0.60
CA PRO A 125 -6.10 -15.08 -0.51
C PRO A 125 -4.86 -15.87 -0.08
N TYR A 126 -4.21 -15.50 1.03
CA TYR A 126 -3.00 -16.13 1.53
C TYR A 126 -3.24 -17.20 2.60
N LEU A 127 -4.49 -17.39 3.07
CA LEU A 127 -4.81 -18.39 4.11
C LEU A 127 -4.61 -19.84 3.68
N GLY A 128 -4.70 -20.10 2.38
CA GLY A 128 -4.46 -21.43 1.80
C GLY A 128 -2.98 -21.85 1.79
N ASP A 129 -2.07 -20.96 2.12
CA ASP A 129 -0.63 -21.23 2.09
C ASP A 129 -0.22 -22.29 3.12
N ARG A 130 0.78 -23.09 2.77
CA ARG A 130 1.30 -24.18 3.60
C ARG A 130 2.04 -23.68 4.85
N SER A 131 2.35 -22.41 4.92
CA SER A 131 3.02 -21.80 6.07
C SER A 131 2.18 -21.82 7.34
N PHE A 132 0.85 -21.94 7.23
CA PHE A 132 -0.04 -21.91 8.38
C PHE A 132 -0.53 -23.31 8.80
N THR A 133 -0.50 -23.61 10.09
CA THR A 133 -1.23 -24.72 10.69
C THR A 133 -2.73 -24.46 10.72
N ALA A 134 -3.55 -25.48 10.96
CA ALA A 134 -5.00 -25.33 11.08
C ALA A 134 -5.40 -24.34 12.20
N ALA A 135 -4.75 -24.42 13.36
CA ALA A 135 -5.02 -23.52 14.48
C ALA A 135 -4.64 -22.07 14.20
N GLU A 136 -3.54 -21.84 13.48
CA GLU A 136 -3.12 -20.49 13.05
C GLU A 136 -4.12 -19.91 12.06
N ARG A 137 -4.58 -20.69 11.08
CA ARG A 137 -5.64 -20.29 10.14
C ARG A 137 -6.91 -19.89 10.85
N THR A 138 -7.40 -20.72 11.77
CA THR A 138 -8.62 -20.43 12.54
C THR A 138 -8.52 -19.10 13.29
N LEU A 139 -7.33 -18.73 13.80
CA LEU A 139 -7.16 -17.43 14.46
C LEU A 139 -7.21 -16.28 13.46
N ILE A 140 -6.58 -16.42 12.26
CA ILE A 140 -6.65 -15.39 11.21
C ILE A 140 -8.07 -15.28 10.66
N GLU A 141 -8.79 -16.38 10.50
CA GLU A 141 -10.21 -16.40 10.09
C GLU A 141 -11.09 -15.59 11.06
N LYS A 142 -10.87 -15.70 12.38
CA LYS A 142 -11.55 -14.86 13.37
C LYS A 142 -11.23 -13.36 13.21
N LEU A 143 -9.99 -13.03 12.87
CA LEU A 143 -9.64 -11.64 12.53
C LEU A 143 -10.42 -11.19 11.29
N CYS A 144 -10.50 -12.03 10.25
CA CYS A 144 -11.27 -11.72 9.04
C CYS A 144 -12.76 -11.51 9.33
N GLU A 145 -13.37 -12.38 10.16
CA GLU A 145 -14.77 -12.23 10.60
C GLU A 145 -14.99 -10.90 11.31
N ARG A 146 -14.05 -10.50 12.18
CA ARG A 146 -14.13 -9.24 12.89
C ARG A 146 -13.95 -8.03 11.97
N LEU A 147 -13.04 -8.10 11.00
CA LEU A 147 -12.87 -7.08 9.95
C LEU A 147 -14.15 -6.97 9.11
N GLU A 148 -14.72 -8.08 8.66
CA GLU A 148 -15.94 -8.12 7.86
C GLU A 148 -17.17 -7.58 8.61
N SER A 149 -17.18 -7.63 9.94
CA SER A 149 -18.24 -7.02 10.74
C SER A 149 -18.23 -5.49 10.74
N GLY A 150 -17.15 -4.86 10.24
CA GLY A 150 -16.95 -3.42 10.20
C GLY A 150 -16.60 -2.78 11.55
N VAL A 151 -16.41 -3.57 12.61
CA VAL A 151 -16.09 -3.04 13.96
C VAL A 151 -14.67 -2.42 14.01
N LEU A 152 -13.83 -2.77 13.06
CA LEU A 152 -12.47 -2.23 12.89
C LEU A 152 -12.38 -1.17 11.78
N ASP A 153 -13.51 -0.81 11.15
CA ASP A 153 -13.54 0.25 10.14
C ASP A 153 -13.19 1.60 10.75
N HIS A 154 -12.49 2.40 10.00
CA HIS A 154 -12.07 3.76 10.37
C HIS A 154 -11.92 4.62 9.12
N GLY A 155 -11.84 5.94 9.31
CA GLY A 155 -11.77 6.91 8.22
C GLY A 155 -10.38 7.02 7.62
N GLN A 156 -10.34 7.46 6.37
CA GLN A 156 -9.12 7.89 5.70
C GLN A 156 -8.55 9.16 6.34
N PRO A 157 -7.26 9.47 6.16
CA PRO A 157 -6.69 10.75 6.58
C PRO A 157 -7.43 11.93 5.93
N ARG A 158 -7.40 13.07 6.61
CA ARG A 158 -8.23 14.24 6.30
C ARG A 158 -8.23 14.69 4.85
N LEU A 159 -7.07 14.77 4.19
CA LEU A 159 -7.00 15.20 2.79
C LEU A 159 -7.70 14.20 1.85
N VAL A 160 -7.62 12.91 2.12
CA VAL A 160 -8.33 11.87 1.35
C VAL A 160 -9.83 12.00 1.56
N GLU A 161 -10.30 12.17 2.80
CA GLU A 161 -11.74 12.39 3.08
C GLU A 161 -12.24 13.69 2.43
N ASP A 162 -11.46 14.76 2.46
CA ASP A 162 -11.81 16.00 1.78
C ASP A 162 -11.86 15.82 0.25
N ALA A 163 -11.00 14.98 -0.34
CA ALA A 163 -11.03 14.64 -1.77
C ALA A 163 -12.28 13.80 -2.10
N LYS A 164 -12.61 12.78 -1.30
CA LYS A 164 -13.84 11.97 -1.43
C LYS A 164 -15.10 12.84 -1.39
N ASN A 165 -15.14 13.81 -0.48
CA ASN A 165 -16.28 14.72 -0.33
C ASN A 165 -16.42 15.71 -1.51
N ARG A 166 -15.31 16.06 -2.18
CA ARG A 166 -15.32 16.98 -3.32
C ARG A 166 -15.55 16.29 -4.66
N HIS A 167 -15.17 15.03 -4.79
CA HIS A 167 -15.15 14.30 -6.05
C HIS A 167 -15.80 12.92 -5.88
N ASN A 168 -17.00 12.75 -6.44
CA ASN A 168 -17.74 11.48 -6.41
C ASN A 168 -16.99 10.30 -7.06
N SER A 169 -15.94 10.57 -7.83
CA SER A 169 -15.10 9.54 -8.45
C SER A 169 -13.99 9.01 -7.51
N ILE A 170 -13.82 9.61 -6.33
CA ILE A 170 -12.83 9.20 -5.36
C ILE A 170 -13.52 8.44 -4.22
N GLY A 171 -13.13 7.18 -3.98
CA GLY A 171 -13.60 6.34 -2.90
C GLY A 171 -12.49 5.87 -1.94
N ALA A 172 -11.23 5.92 -2.38
CA ALA A 172 -10.07 5.46 -1.62
C ALA A 172 -8.85 6.38 -1.83
N ALA A 173 -7.78 6.15 -1.06
CA ALA A 173 -6.49 6.80 -1.29
C ALA A 173 -5.79 6.18 -2.51
N ARG A 174 -4.95 6.97 -3.20
CA ARG A 174 -3.98 6.47 -4.19
C ARG A 174 -2.75 6.00 -3.43
N THR A 175 -2.59 4.70 -3.26
CA THR A 175 -1.47 4.12 -2.49
C THR A 175 -0.36 3.63 -3.40
N HIS A 176 0.86 3.64 -2.86
CA HIS A 176 2.00 2.94 -3.47
C HIS A 176 1.79 1.42 -3.44
N GLY A 177 1.16 0.93 -2.38
CA GLY A 177 0.73 -0.46 -2.20
C GLY A 177 1.82 -1.42 -1.72
N ASP A 178 3.10 -1.10 -1.91
CA ASP A 178 4.27 -1.83 -1.38
C ASP A 178 5.29 -0.86 -0.79
N LEU A 179 4.84 0.05 0.10
CA LEU A 179 5.67 1.14 0.62
C LEU A 179 6.50 0.73 1.84
N TRP A 180 7.30 -0.30 1.74
CA TRP A 180 8.34 -0.53 2.74
C TRP A 180 9.57 0.35 2.47
N SER A 181 10.45 0.53 3.45
CA SER A 181 11.56 1.48 3.36
C SER A 181 12.54 1.22 2.19
N GLY A 182 12.60 -0.01 1.67
CA GLY A 182 13.41 -0.35 0.50
C GLY A 182 12.88 0.21 -0.83
N ASN A 183 11.59 0.56 -0.87
CA ASN A 183 10.95 1.18 -2.03
C ASN A 183 10.92 2.72 -1.95
N VAL A 184 11.64 3.30 -0.97
CA VAL A 184 11.90 4.73 -0.85
C VAL A 184 13.40 4.98 -1.07
N MET A 185 13.76 5.40 -2.27
CA MET A 185 15.15 5.74 -2.61
C MET A 185 15.46 7.16 -2.16
N TRP A 186 16.39 7.30 -1.20
CA TRP A 186 16.89 8.60 -0.78
C TRP A 186 17.96 9.08 -1.74
N THR A 187 17.79 10.28 -2.27
CA THR A 187 18.69 10.95 -3.23
C THR A 187 19.10 12.33 -2.70
N PRO A 188 20.08 13.01 -3.33
CA PRO A 188 20.39 14.40 -2.97
C PRO A 188 19.19 15.37 -3.11
N GLU A 189 18.25 15.05 -3.98
CA GLU A 189 17.03 15.83 -4.24
C GLU A 189 15.89 15.52 -3.27
N GLY A 190 15.96 14.39 -2.53
CA GLY A 190 14.91 13.94 -1.61
C GLY A 190 14.56 12.47 -1.78
N ALA A 191 13.37 12.09 -1.30
CA ALA A 191 12.84 10.73 -1.43
C ALA A 191 12.20 10.53 -2.80
N ILE A 192 12.49 9.39 -3.45
CA ILE A 192 11.89 8.98 -4.71
C ILE A 192 11.28 7.59 -4.52
N LEU A 193 10.02 7.42 -4.89
CA LEU A 193 9.30 6.15 -4.86
C LEU A 193 9.72 5.27 -6.04
N ILE A 194 9.92 3.97 -5.78
CA ILE A 194 10.28 2.95 -6.77
C ILE A 194 9.46 1.67 -6.53
N ASP A 195 9.36 0.79 -7.51
CA ASP A 195 8.77 -0.57 -7.41
C ASP A 195 7.35 -0.62 -6.82
N PRO A 196 6.39 0.16 -7.33
CA PRO A 196 5.06 0.20 -6.75
C PRO A 196 4.22 -1.05 -7.05
N ALA A 197 3.33 -1.38 -6.11
CA ALA A 197 2.15 -2.21 -6.32
C ALA A 197 0.89 -1.32 -6.25
N ALA A 198 0.86 -0.27 -7.08
CA ALA A 198 -0.07 0.85 -6.94
C ALA A 198 -1.53 0.44 -7.09
N GLN A 199 -2.35 0.92 -6.17
CA GLN A 199 -3.77 0.58 -6.11
C GLN A 199 -4.55 1.60 -5.28
N GLY A 200 -5.89 1.53 -5.35
CA GLY A 200 -6.74 2.17 -4.36
C GLY A 200 -6.61 1.46 -3.01
N GLY A 201 -6.31 2.19 -1.94
CA GLY A 201 -6.11 1.59 -0.62
C GLY A 201 -6.51 2.51 0.53
N HIS A 202 -6.25 2.06 1.75
CA HIS A 202 -6.25 2.94 2.90
C HIS A 202 -4.86 3.53 3.09
N ALA A 203 -4.77 4.85 3.22
CA ALA A 203 -3.48 5.53 3.33
C ALA A 203 -2.62 5.04 4.51
N GLU A 204 -3.24 4.58 5.61
CA GLU A 204 -2.51 4.00 6.74
C GLU A 204 -1.79 2.69 6.39
N GLU A 205 -2.17 1.99 5.30
CA GLU A 205 -1.46 0.78 4.83
C GLU A 205 -0.04 1.10 4.38
N ASP A 206 0.14 2.15 3.57
CA ASP A 206 1.46 2.62 3.16
C ASP A 206 2.29 3.14 4.34
N LEU A 207 1.66 3.92 5.23
CA LEU A 207 2.33 4.43 6.43
C LEU A 207 2.79 3.31 7.37
N ALA A 208 1.99 2.27 7.52
CA ALA A 208 2.32 1.11 8.33
C ALA A 208 3.42 0.24 7.68
N ALA A 209 3.40 0.10 6.35
CA ALA A 209 4.39 -0.67 5.62
C ALA A 209 5.80 -0.09 5.77
N LEU A 210 5.97 1.23 5.83
CA LEU A 210 7.26 1.89 6.10
C LEU A 210 7.95 1.39 7.37
N ALA A 211 7.19 1.00 8.39
CA ALA A 211 7.74 0.56 9.69
C ALA A 211 8.19 -0.91 9.71
N VAL A 212 7.71 -1.76 8.79
CA VAL A 212 7.82 -3.22 8.88
C VAL A 212 9.27 -3.70 9.00
N PHE A 213 10.18 -3.12 8.22
CA PHE A 213 11.60 -3.48 8.23
C PHE A 213 12.50 -2.35 8.73
N GLY A 214 11.90 -1.36 9.40
CA GLY A 214 12.56 -0.14 9.84
C GLY A 214 12.69 0.89 8.72
N CYS A 215 12.47 2.15 9.07
CA CYS A 215 12.59 3.28 8.14
C CYS A 215 13.34 4.42 8.82
N PRO A 216 14.37 5.00 8.18
CA PRO A 216 15.03 6.18 8.70
C PRO A 216 14.04 7.32 8.92
N TYR A 217 14.13 7.97 10.09
CA TYR A 217 13.26 9.09 10.46
C TYR A 217 11.73 8.80 10.41
N TYR A 218 11.31 7.55 10.58
CA TYR A 218 9.90 7.12 10.48
C TYR A 218 8.93 8.05 11.25
N GLU A 219 9.21 8.33 12.53
CA GLU A 219 8.36 9.22 13.33
C GLU A 219 8.29 10.66 12.80
N ARG A 220 9.33 11.13 12.09
CA ARG A 220 9.31 12.45 11.45
C ARG A 220 8.49 12.45 10.18
N ILE A 221 8.57 11.38 9.40
CA ILE A 221 7.69 11.18 8.22
C ILE A 221 6.22 11.18 8.67
N LEU A 222 5.88 10.40 9.70
CA LEU A 222 4.52 10.34 10.23
C LEU A 222 4.05 11.66 10.81
N ALA A 223 4.91 12.38 11.55
CA ALA A 223 4.55 13.68 12.12
C ALA A 223 4.23 14.70 11.01
N ALA A 224 5.06 14.76 9.96
CA ALA A 224 4.89 15.66 8.84
C ALA A 224 3.67 15.26 7.96
N TYR A 225 3.42 13.96 7.80
CA TYR A 225 2.20 13.45 7.17
C TYR A 225 0.96 13.89 7.94
N ASN A 226 0.94 13.64 9.26
CA ASN A 226 -0.20 13.96 10.13
C ASN A 226 -0.43 15.48 10.26
N GLU A 227 0.62 16.30 10.15
CA GLU A 227 0.50 17.76 10.05
C GLU A 227 -0.23 18.17 8.76
N ALA A 228 0.14 17.58 7.62
CA ALA A 228 -0.45 17.88 6.32
C ALA A 228 -1.85 17.29 6.14
N SER A 229 -2.06 16.08 6.64
CA SER A 229 -3.32 15.33 6.54
C SER A 229 -3.58 14.58 7.83
N PRO A 230 -4.28 15.20 8.79
CA PRO A 230 -4.57 14.55 10.08
C PRO A 230 -5.14 13.15 9.93
N LEU A 231 -4.50 12.20 10.61
CA LEU A 231 -4.93 10.82 10.75
C LEU A 231 -6.08 10.74 11.76
N GLU A 232 -6.99 9.79 11.56
CA GLU A 232 -8.08 9.57 12.52
C GLU A 232 -7.53 9.08 13.88
N ASP A 233 -8.19 9.48 14.96
CA ASP A 233 -7.81 9.08 16.32
C ASP A 233 -7.66 7.55 16.43
N GLY A 234 -6.66 7.09 17.20
CA GLY A 234 -6.37 5.67 17.36
C GLY A 234 -5.50 5.07 16.23
N TRP A 235 -4.98 5.85 15.29
CA TRP A 235 -4.15 5.32 14.20
C TRP A 235 -2.88 4.59 14.68
N ARG A 236 -2.29 5.02 15.81
CA ARG A 236 -1.10 4.32 16.34
C ARG A 236 -1.40 2.90 16.80
N GLU A 237 -2.59 2.67 17.31
CA GLU A 237 -3.08 1.35 17.72
C GLU A 237 -3.38 0.45 16.51
N ARG A 238 -3.66 1.04 15.33
CA ARG A 238 -3.96 0.32 14.08
C ARG A 238 -2.74 -0.02 13.22
N VAL A 239 -1.57 0.56 13.48
CA VAL A 239 -0.36 0.33 12.66
C VAL A 239 -0.11 -1.17 12.42
N ALA A 240 -0.14 -2.00 13.46
CA ALA A 240 0.08 -3.42 13.29
C ALA A 240 -1.04 -4.11 12.49
N LEU A 241 -2.28 -3.63 12.57
CA LEU A 241 -3.39 -4.17 11.77
C LEU A 241 -3.15 -3.90 10.27
N HIS A 242 -2.73 -2.70 9.91
CA HIS A 242 -2.41 -2.33 8.53
C HIS A 242 -1.16 -3.04 7.98
N GLN A 243 -0.27 -3.54 8.84
CA GLN A 243 0.86 -4.38 8.44
C GLN A 243 0.46 -5.81 8.07
N MET A 244 -0.76 -6.25 8.44
CA MET A 244 -1.15 -7.64 8.26
C MET A 244 -1.02 -8.12 6.81
N HIS A 245 -1.39 -7.30 5.82
CA HIS A 245 -1.30 -7.67 4.40
C HIS A 245 0.15 -7.97 3.97
N ILE A 246 1.07 -7.03 4.22
CA ILE A 246 2.48 -7.24 3.84
C ILE A 246 3.09 -8.45 4.58
N ILE A 247 2.72 -8.69 5.84
CA ILE A 247 3.16 -9.87 6.60
C ILE A 247 2.56 -11.16 6.03
N MET A 248 1.30 -11.19 5.61
CA MET A 248 0.68 -12.35 4.96
C MET A 248 1.39 -12.71 3.66
N ILE A 249 1.73 -11.71 2.84
CA ILE A 249 2.53 -11.89 1.63
C ILE A 249 3.90 -12.50 1.98
N HIS A 250 4.58 -11.99 3.01
CA HIS A 250 5.86 -12.55 3.45
C HIS A 250 5.74 -13.98 3.96
N CYS A 251 4.64 -14.35 4.60
CA CYS A 251 4.36 -15.74 4.94
C CYS A 251 4.24 -16.62 3.69
N ALA A 252 3.55 -16.14 2.66
CA ALA A 252 3.35 -16.89 1.41
C ALA A 252 4.66 -17.04 0.60
N VAL A 253 5.49 -16.00 0.55
CA VAL A 253 6.73 -16.00 -0.24
C VAL A 253 7.90 -16.64 0.50
N PHE A 254 8.07 -16.33 1.80
CA PHE A 254 9.24 -16.73 2.59
C PHE A 254 8.92 -17.78 3.68
N GLY A 255 7.68 -18.25 3.73
CA GLY A 255 7.27 -19.34 4.62
C GLY A 255 7.15 -18.93 6.09
N ARG A 256 7.39 -19.89 6.97
CA ARG A 256 7.08 -19.80 8.42
C ARG A 256 7.85 -18.73 9.21
N SER A 257 8.88 -18.13 8.66
CA SER A 257 9.67 -17.11 9.37
C SER A 257 8.88 -15.88 9.80
N TYR A 258 7.81 -15.52 9.06
CA TYR A 258 6.92 -14.39 9.34
C TYR A 258 5.62 -14.77 10.08
N VAL A 259 5.33 -16.07 10.23
CA VAL A 259 4.11 -16.54 10.92
C VAL A 259 4.01 -16.04 12.37
N PRO A 260 5.09 -15.99 13.18
CA PRO A 260 4.99 -15.46 14.54
C PRO A 260 4.44 -14.02 14.59
N GLU A 261 4.81 -13.17 13.62
CA GLU A 261 4.36 -11.78 13.52
C GLU A 261 2.89 -11.72 13.09
N ALA A 262 2.50 -12.47 12.04
CA ALA A 262 1.10 -12.61 11.66
C ALA A 262 0.22 -13.06 12.84
N MET A 263 0.70 -14.02 13.63
CA MET A 263 -0.01 -14.49 14.83
C MET A 263 -0.08 -13.46 15.95
N ALA A 264 0.95 -12.62 16.11
CA ALA A 264 0.92 -11.53 17.09
C ALA A 264 -0.16 -10.49 16.72
N ILE A 265 -0.25 -10.14 15.44
CA ILE A 265 -1.28 -9.25 14.91
C ILE A 265 -2.67 -9.88 15.09
N ALA A 266 -2.84 -11.12 14.65
CA ALA A 266 -4.13 -11.81 14.76
C ALA A 266 -4.63 -11.90 16.21
N ARG A 267 -3.76 -12.22 17.20
CA ARG A 267 -4.14 -12.24 18.62
C ARG A 267 -4.57 -10.90 19.18
N ARG A 268 -4.03 -9.81 18.64
CA ARG A 268 -4.35 -8.46 19.12
C ARG A 268 -5.71 -7.99 18.64
N TYR A 269 -6.13 -8.41 17.44
CA TYR A 269 -7.31 -7.84 16.79
C TYR A 269 -8.45 -8.85 16.52
N ALA A 270 -8.23 -10.17 16.72
CA ALA A 270 -9.26 -11.20 16.57
C ALA A 270 -10.28 -11.22 17.73
#